data_0afe42a7f5afe67411d034c25e9f76d3
#
_entry.id   0afe42a7f5afe67411d034c25e9f76d3
#
_cell.length_a   1.000
_cell.length_b   1.000
_cell.length_c   1.000
_cell.angle_alpha   90.00
_cell.angle_beta   90.00
_cell.angle_gamma   90.00
#
_symmetry.space_group_name_H-M   'P 1'
#
loop_
_entity.id
_entity.type
_entity.pdbx_description
1 polymer ?
#
loop_
_entity_poly.entity_id
_entity_poly.type
_entity_poly.pdbx_seq_one_letter_code
_entity_poly.pdbx_strand_id
1 'polypeptide(L)'
;AQEVENIRRDVRVINLSLIAVDWYIDAQRRKINESPAIKMSIPSDKLRGSLRNQVFYYNPAGDNADVDMTASQFLKFIGEDHKISAGSGRDFETYMPTRKVSIEFNQQRAIEMGLVKPDDTTFVSRVPVVLNGNYITKDDIAVLDIINSNINDRPVYFSVTCQGEKLMGLDDYVSVEGLALRIVPTKTASEKNMYIYGSGKMDIEKSYDAIMNKYRWGNFDKKELFVDHSYAPSIQGLRMTMMRLCAGLEAQGDKERAGNVAAKFFESFPNMNFQYDVRVMPFIQTLMAAGRKDEAKKHLKILGIISYMVI
;
A
#
# COMPACT_ATOMS: atom_id res chain seq x y z
N ALA A 1 6.65 -11.08 6.79
CA ALA A 1 6.00 -12.03 5.87
C ALA A 1 5.68 -13.33 6.62
N GLN A 2 6.69 -14.01 7.13
CA GLN A 2 6.56 -15.32 7.78
C GLN A 2 5.59 -15.31 8.98
N GLU A 3 5.58 -14.25 9.78
CA GLU A 3 4.66 -14.12 10.93
C GLU A 3 3.20 -13.95 10.48
N VAL A 4 2.95 -13.16 9.44
CA VAL A 4 1.60 -12.99 8.89
C VAL A 4 1.09 -14.32 8.35
N GLU A 5 1.90 -15.04 7.58
CA GLU A 5 1.53 -16.34 7.02
C GLU A 5 1.35 -17.45 8.08
N ASN A 6 2.02 -17.34 9.23
CA ASN A 6 1.80 -18.25 10.34
C ASN A 6 0.50 -17.97 11.12
N ILE A 7 0.09 -16.70 11.21
CA ILE A 7 -1.14 -16.29 11.90
C ILE A 7 -2.35 -16.39 10.95
N ARG A 8 -2.19 -15.95 9.71
CA ARG A 8 -3.20 -15.93 8.65
C ARG A 8 -2.74 -16.84 7.51
N ARG A 9 -2.92 -18.14 7.68
CA ARG A 9 -2.50 -19.17 6.72
C ARG A 9 -3.19 -19.06 5.35
N ASP A 10 -4.31 -18.35 5.30
CA ASP A 10 -5.08 -18.01 4.09
C ASP A 10 -4.52 -16.80 3.33
N VAL A 11 -3.64 -16.00 3.95
CA VAL A 11 -3.03 -14.80 3.35
C VAL A 11 -1.71 -15.14 2.68
N ARG A 12 -1.50 -14.61 1.47
CA ARG A 12 -0.23 -14.64 0.76
C ARG A 12 0.47 -13.29 0.90
N VAL A 13 1.68 -13.29 1.45
CA VAL A 13 2.54 -12.09 1.47
C VAL A 13 3.51 -12.15 0.31
N ILE A 14 3.48 -11.11 -0.54
CA ILE A 14 4.35 -10.99 -1.71
C ILE A 14 5.40 -9.93 -1.45
N ASN A 15 6.68 -10.32 -1.49
CA ASN A 15 7.79 -9.40 -1.36
C ASN A 15 8.08 -8.75 -2.71
N LEU A 16 7.83 -7.44 -2.82
CA LEU A 16 8.02 -6.70 -4.08
C LEU A 16 9.49 -6.66 -4.53
N SER A 17 10.45 -6.71 -3.61
CA SER A 17 11.88 -6.76 -3.97
C SER A 17 12.30 -8.07 -4.62
N LEU A 18 11.51 -9.13 -4.49
CA LEU A 18 11.80 -10.45 -5.07
C LEU A 18 10.92 -10.78 -6.28
N ILE A 19 9.90 -9.96 -6.57
CA ILE A 19 8.89 -10.31 -7.56
C ILE A 19 9.43 -10.36 -9.00
N ALA A 20 10.61 -9.80 -9.28
CA ALA A 20 11.29 -9.94 -10.57
C ALA A 20 12.13 -11.23 -10.69
N VAL A 21 12.29 -11.99 -9.60
CA VAL A 21 13.15 -13.18 -9.56
C VAL A 21 12.36 -14.43 -9.98
N ASP A 22 12.87 -15.16 -10.94
CA ASP A 22 12.16 -16.28 -11.59
C ASP A 22 11.61 -17.31 -10.59
N TRP A 23 12.45 -17.82 -9.70
CA TRP A 23 12.02 -18.81 -8.71
C TRP A 23 10.94 -18.28 -7.75
N TYR A 24 10.96 -16.96 -7.47
CA TYR A 24 9.99 -16.34 -6.59
C TYR A 24 8.63 -16.18 -7.28
N ILE A 25 8.63 -15.76 -8.57
CA ILE A 25 7.42 -15.74 -9.41
C ILE A 25 6.79 -17.13 -9.48
N ASP A 26 7.60 -18.15 -9.78
CA ASP A 26 7.13 -19.54 -9.87
C ASP A 26 6.60 -20.06 -8.54
N ALA A 27 7.19 -19.65 -7.41
CA ALA A 27 6.69 -19.99 -6.08
C ALA A 27 5.30 -19.39 -5.81
N GLN A 28 4.98 -18.18 -6.31
CA GLN A 28 3.66 -17.59 -6.13
C GLN A 28 2.55 -18.38 -6.84
N ARG A 29 2.87 -19.07 -7.91
CA ARG A 29 1.94 -19.91 -8.70
C ARG A 29 1.61 -21.25 -8.02
N ARG A 30 2.10 -21.51 -6.81
CA ARG A 30 1.84 -22.72 -6.04
C ARG A 30 1.00 -22.42 -4.82
N LYS A 31 0.22 -23.40 -4.37
CA LYS A 31 -0.45 -23.30 -3.06
C LYS A 31 0.60 -23.26 -1.95
N ILE A 32 0.48 -22.33 -1.02
CA ILE A 32 1.31 -22.24 0.19
C ILE A 32 0.37 -22.15 1.40
N ASN A 33 0.52 -23.05 2.35
CA ASN A 33 -0.40 -23.19 3.48
C ASN A 33 -1.86 -23.34 2.98
N GLU A 34 -2.77 -22.51 3.48
CA GLU A 34 -4.17 -22.47 3.08
C GLU A 34 -4.43 -21.44 1.95
N SER A 35 -3.44 -20.63 1.61
CA SER A 35 -3.54 -19.68 0.51
C SER A 35 -3.43 -20.40 -0.84
N PRO A 36 -4.44 -20.30 -1.70
CA PRO A 36 -4.37 -20.89 -3.04
C PRO A 36 -3.25 -20.23 -3.86
N ALA A 37 -2.90 -20.88 -4.98
CA ALA A 37 -1.98 -20.32 -5.96
C ALA A 37 -2.42 -18.91 -6.38
N ILE A 38 -1.46 -18.01 -6.53
CA ILE A 38 -1.71 -16.70 -7.13
C ILE A 38 -1.87 -16.89 -8.64
N LYS A 39 -2.99 -16.40 -9.16
CA LYS A 39 -3.25 -16.39 -10.60
C LYS A 39 -2.36 -15.35 -11.26
N MET A 40 -1.76 -15.73 -12.38
CA MET A 40 -1.00 -14.85 -13.25
C MET A 40 -1.27 -15.27 -14.70
N SER A 41 -1.58 -14.30 -15.55
CA SER A 41 -1.97 -14.53 -16.95
C SER A 41 -0.76 -14.74 -17.87
N ILE A 42 0.37 -14.07 -17.59
CA ILE A 42 1.59 -14.22 -18.39
C ILE A 42 2.27 -15.56 -18.06
N PRO A 43 2.58 -16.41 -19.04
CA PRO A 43 3.27 -17.69 -18.81
C PRO A 43 4.65 -17.49 -18.15
N SER A 44 5.07 -18.45 -17.29
CA SER A 44 6.34 -18.35 -16.56
C SER A 44 7.55 -18.27 -17.48
N ASP A 45 7.55 -18.99 -18.59
CA ASP A 45 8.65 -18.99 -19.58
C ASP A 45 8.86 -17.60 -20.20
N LYS A 46 7.81 -16.77 -20.28
CA LYS A 46 7.87 -15.40 -20.80
C LYS A 46 8.45 -14.38 -19.83
N LEU A 47 8.59 -14.73 -18.56
CA LEU A 47 9.18 -13.89 -17.52
C LEU A 47 10.55 -14.37 -17.04
N ARG A 48 11.13 -15.42 -17.68
CA ARG A 48 12.40 -16.01 -17.25
C ARG A 48 13.63 -15.23 -17.69
N GLY A 49 14.67 -15.28 -16.87
CA GLY A 49 15.96 -14.67 -17.15
C GLY A 49 15.85 -13.18 -17.42
N SER A 50 16.37 -12.73 -18.54
CA SER A 50 16.30 -11.34 -18.98
C SER A 50 15.04 -10.97 -19.75
N LEU A 51 14.19 -11.97 -20.07
CA LEU A 51 12.96 -11.73 -20.81
C LEU A 51 12.08 -10.72 -20.06
N ARG A 52 11.61 -9.71 -20.77
CA ARG A 52 10.75 -8.64 -20.25
C ARG A 52 11.30 -7.88 -19.03
N ASN A 53 12.62 -7.85 -18.84
CA ASN A 53 13.21 -7.03 -17.78
C ASN A 53 12.82 -5.55 -17.93
N GLN A 54 12.75 -5.07 -19.18
CA GLN A 54 12.22 -3.78 -19.57
C GLN A 54 11.46 -3.94 -20.88
N VAL A 55 10.17 -3.58 -20.87
CA VAL A 55 9.31 -3.56 -22.05
C VAL A 55 9.08 -2.11 -22.42
N PHE A 56 9.68 -1.68 -23.54
CA PHE A 56 9.66 -0.29 -23.97
C PHE A 56 8.32 0.09 -24.61
N TYR A 57 7.93 1.34 -24.42
CA TYR A 57 6.78 1.91 -25.12
C TYR A 57 7.12 2.07 -26.61
N TYR A 58 6.21 1.59 -27.44
CA TYR A 58 6.23 1.80 -28.86
C TYR A 58 4.81 1.81 -29.40
N ASN A 59 4.42 2.91 -30.04
CA ASN A 59 3.13 3.01 -30.71
C ASN A 59 3.36 3.31 -32.20
N PRO A 60 3.02 2.36 -33.09
CA PRO A 60 3.20 2.54 -34.54
C PRO A 60 2.40 3.73 -35.12
N ALA A 61 1.32 4.12 -34.45
CA ALA A 61 0.48 5.27 -34.86
C ALA A 61 0.97 6.62 -34.33
N GLY A 62 2.08 6.63 -33.58
CA GLY A 62 2.67 7.83 -32.98
C GLY A 62 2.37 8.00 -31.48
N ASP A 63 3.17 8.81 -30.79
CA ASP A 63 3.17 8.95 -29.32
C ASP A 63 1.86 9.44 -28.70
N ASN A 64 0.99 10.07 -29.49
CA ASN A 64 -0.31 10.61 -29.02
C ASN A 64 -1.51 9.71 -29.38
N ALA A 65 -1.29 8.55 -29.96
CA ALA A 65 -2.32 7.64 -30.42
C ALA A 65 -2.60 6.50 -29.43
N ASP A 66 -2.35 6.72 -28.13
CA ASP A 66 -2.61 5.72 -27.07
C ASP A 66 -4.08 5.31 -27.05
N VAL A 67 -4.32 4.01 -27.22
CA VAL A 67 -5.65 3.39 -27.15
C VAL A 67 -5.88 2.89 -25.73
N ASP A 68 -7.08 3.09 -25.19
CA ASP A 68 -7.45 2.54 -23.89
C ASP A 68 -7.50 1.01 -23.95
N MET A 69 -6.70 0.35 -23.12
CA MET A 69 -6.69 -1.10 -22.96
C MET A 69 -7.06 -1.50 -21.54
N THR A 70 -7.75 -2.63 -21.41
CA THR A 70 -7.84 -3.26 -20.11
C THR A 70 -6.49 -3.89 -19.74
N ALA A 71 -6.23 -4.02 -18.43
CA ALA A 71 -5.00 -4.70 -17.97
C ALA A 71 -4.92 -6.14 -18.51
N SER A 72 -6.06 -6.83 -18.67
CA SER A 72 -6.12 -8.15 -19.29
C SER A 72 -5.65 -8.15 -20.75
N GLN A 73 -6.11 -7.17 -21.56
CA GLN A 73 -5.67 -7.03 -22.95
C GLN A 73 -4.19 -6.65 -23.04
N PHE A 74 -3.75 -5.71 -22.20
CA PHE A 74 -2.37 -5.25 -22.12
C PHE A 74 -1.43 -6.40 -21.74
N LEU A 75 -1.75 -7.16 -20.69
CA LEU A 75 -0.95 -8.28 -20.20
C LEU A 75 -0.89 -9.44 -21.23
N LYS A 76 -2.00 -9.70 -21.90
CA LYS A 76 -2.04 -10.66 -23.02
C LYS A 76 -1.08 -10.23 -24.12
N PHE A 77 -1.14 -8.98 -24.55
CA PHE A 77 -0.29 -8.43 -25.59
C PHE A 77 1.20 -8.55 -25.22
N ILE A 78 1.61 -8.02 -24.06
CA ILE A 78 3.02 -8.09 -23.65
C ILE A 78 3.49 -9.51 -23.29
N GLY A 79 2.57 -10.42 -23.02
CA GLY A 79 2.84 -11.87 -22.81
C GLY A 79 3.16 -12.60 -24.10
N GLU A 80 2.71 -12.11 -25.24
CA GLU A 80 3.01 -12.63 -26.58
C GLU A 80 4.30 -12.00 -27.14
N ASP A 81 4.90 -12.63 -28.15
CA ASP A 81 6.11 -12.11 -28.79
C ASP A 81 5.72 -11.24 -29.99
N HIS A 82 5.99 -9.96 -29.90
CA HIS A 82 5.79 -8.96 -30.95
C HIS A 82 7.13 -8.32 -31.29
N LYS A 83 7.94 -9.01 -32.08
CA LYS A 83 9.30 -8.58 -32.43
C LYS A 83 9.31 -7.20 -33.07
N ILE A 84 10.09 -6.29 -32.49
CA ILE A 84 10.39 -4.98 -33.05
C ILE A 84 11.89 -4.85 -33.20
N SER A 85 12.34 -4.37 -34.37
CA SER A 85 13.70 -3.95 -34.57
C SER A 85 13.83 -2.45 -34.29
N ALA A 86 14.61 -2.09 -33.29
CA ALA A 86 14.83 -0.69 -32.90
C ALA A 86 15.93 -0.02 -33.69
N GLY A 87 16.10 -0.29 -34.97
CA GLY A 87 17.03 0.45 -35.86
C GLY A 87 18.51 0.54 -35.45
N SER A 88 18.81 0.24 -34.19
CA SER A 88 20.15 0.23 -33.56
C SER A 88 20.76 -1.19 -33.47
N GLY A 89 20.16 -2.17 -34.16
CA GLY A 89 20.58 -3.56 -34.11
C GLY A 89 20.14 -4.31 -32.84
N ARG A 90 19.25 -3.74 -32.06
CA ARG A 90 18.61 -4.41 -30.92
C ARG A 90 17.17 -4.78 -31.29
N ASP A 91 16.89 -6.08 -31.25
CA ASP A 91 15.54 -6.59 -31.37
C ASP A 91 14.93 -6.73 -29.97
N PHE A 92 13.68 -6.29 -29.81
CA PHE A 92 12.89 -6.52 -28.61
C PHE A 92 11.86 -7.60 -28.88
N GLU A 93 11.61 -8.44 -27.89
CA GLU A 93 10.68 -9.58 -27.99
C GLU A 93 9.22 -9.09 -28.00
N THR A 94 8.95 -7.99 -27.32
CA THR A 94 7.64 -7.35 -27.24
C THR A 94 7.78 -5.87 -26.88
N TYR A 95 6.68 -5.14 -26.88
CA TYR A 95 6.64 -3.73 -26.54
C TYR A 95 5.38 -3.36 -25.79
N MET A 96 5.37 -2.20 -25.17
CA MET A 96 4.21 -1.61 -24.50
C MET A 96 3.42 -0.77 -25.54
N PRO A 97 2.23 -1.23 -25.97
CA PRO A 97 1.50 -0.59 -27.08
C PRO A 97 0.76 0.69 -26.66
N THR A 98 0.55 0.88 -25.36
CA THR A 98 -0.17 2.01 -24.78
C THR A 98 0.29 2.26 -23.34
N ARG A 99 0.11 3.49 -22.86
CA ARG A 99 0.24 3.88 -21.46
C ARG A 99 -1.10 4.02 -20.75
N LYS A 100 -2.22 3.90 -21.49
CA LYS A 100 -3.58 4.00 -20.98
C LYS A 100 -4.13 2.61 -20.67
N VAL A 101 -3.87 2.15 -19.44
CA VAL A 101 -4.29 0.83 -18.96
C VAL A 101 -5.25 0.99 -17.79
N SER A 102 -6.24 0.11 -17.69
CA SER A 102 -7.19 0.08 -16.57
C SER A 102 -7.46 -1.33 -16.08
N ILE A 103 -7.58 -1.49 -14.77
CA ILE A 103 -8.00 -2.73 -14.12
C ILE A 103 -9.53 -2.78 -14.09
N GLU A 104 -10.11 -3.90 -14.53
CA GLU A 104 -11.56 -4.08 -14.54
C GLU A 104 -12.06 -4.72 -13.25
N PHE A 105 -13.09 -4.12 -12.65
CA PHE A 105 -13.79 -4.64 -11.48
C PHE A 105 -15.17 -5.13 -11.88
N ASN A 106 -15.50 -6.34 -11.43
CA ASN A 106 -16.84 -6.86 -11.48
C ASN A 106 -17.63 -6.34 -10.27
N GLN A 107 -18.71 -5.60 -10.51
CA GLN A 107 -19.49 -4.96 -9.45
C GLN A 107 -20.08 -5.99 -8.46
N GLN A 108 -20.66 -7.07 -8.95
CA GLN A 108 -21.23 -8.10 -8.10
C GLN A 108 -20.18 -8.73 -7.18
N ARG A 109 -18.98 -9.02 -7.73
CA ARG A 109 -17.87 -9.55 -6.94
C ARG A 109 -17.35 -8.53 -5.94
N ALA A 110 -17.31 -7.25 -6.32
CA ALA A 110 -16.90 -6.17 -5.41
C ALA A 110 -17.87 -6.04 -4.21
N ILE A 111 -19.17 -6.20 -4.44
CA ILE A 111 -20.19 -6.23 -3.37
C ILE A 111 -20.00 -7.46 -2.47
N GLU A 112 -19.87 -8.66 -3.05
CA GLU A 112 -19.66 -9.91 -2.31
C GLU A 112 -18.39 -9.87 -1.43
N MET A 113 -17.34 -9.24 -1.90
CA MET A 113 -16.08 -9.04 -1.14
C MET A 113 -16.14 -7.86 -0.15
N GLY A 114 -17.26 -7.13 -0.08
CA GLY A 114 -17.39 -5.95 0.77
C GLY A 114 -16.44 -4.81 0.40
N LEU A 115 -16.13 -4.64 -0.89
CA LEU A 115 -15.35 -3.52 -1.41
C LEU A 115 -16.24 -2.28 -1.58
N VAL A 116 -17.50 -2.50 -1.96
CA VAL A 116 -18.53 -1.47 -2.16
C VAL A 116 -19.86 -1.97 -1.59
N LYS A 117 -20.75 -1.02 -1.28
CA LYS A 117 -22.13 -1.33 -0.92
C LYS A 117 -22.97 -1.54 -2.18
N PRO A 118 -24.10 -2.27 -2.11
CA PRO A 118 -24.97 -2.50 -3.26
C PRO A 118 -25.52 -1.23 -3.90
N ASP A 119 -25.71 -0.18 -3.10
CA ASP A 119 -26.24 1.14 -3.49
C ASP A 119 -25.15 2.20 -3.69
N ASP A 120 -23.89 1.79 -3.74
CA ASP A 120 -22.76 2.72 -3.89
C ASP A 120 -22.70 3.27 -5.32
N THR A 121 -23.05 4.54 -5.47
CA THR A 121 -23.01 5.26 -6.74
C THR A 121 -21.61 5.71 -7.16
N THR A 122 -20.61 5.52 -6.31
CA THR A 122 -19.20 5.89 -6.58
C THR A 122 -18.39 4.76 -7.19
N PHE A 123 -19.01 3.60 -7.43
CA PHE A 123 -18.36 2.47 -8.08
C PHE A 123 -17.81 2.82 -9.45
N VAL A 124 -16.56 2.45 -9.69
CA VAL A 124 -15.86 2.61 -10.96
C VAL A 124 -15.50 1.22 -11.50
N SER A 125 -16.08 0.84 -12.65
CA SER A 125 -15.84 -0.47 -13.26
C SER A 125 -14.43 -0.62 -13.85
N ARG A 126 -13.73 0.49 -14.16
CA ARG A 126 -12.39 0.51 -14.75
C ARG A 126 -11.52 1.50 -13.98
N VAL A 127 -10.62 0.98 -13.16
CA VAL A 127 -9.68 1.78 -12.37
C VAL A 127 -8.41 2.01 -13.20
N PRO A 128 -8.04 3.28 -13.48
CA PRO A 128 -6.87 3.58 -14.28
C PRO A 128 -5.57 3.21 -13.56
N VAL A 129 -4.62 2.69 -14.33
CA VAL A 129 -3.24 2.43 -13.92
C VAL A 129 -2.34 3.44 -14.61
N VAL A 130 -1.45 4.06 -13.86
CA VAL A 130 -0.48 5.03 -14.39
C VAL A 130 0.82 4.29 -14.71
N LEU A 131 1.09 4.12 -15.99
CA LEU A 131 2.34 3.60 -16.51
C LEU A 131 3.25 4.79 -16.87
N ASN A 132 4.07 5.22 -15.90
CA ASN A 132 4.96 6.37 -16.07
C ASN A 132 6.22 5.96 -16.85
N GLY A 133 6.58 6.78 -17.83
CA GLY A 133 7.84 6.62 -18.55
C GLY A 133 7.72 5.86 -19.87
N ASN A 134 8.90 5.53 -20.41
CA ASN A 134 9.03 4.92 -21.74
C ASN A 134 9.21 3.40 -21.68
N TYR A 135 9.07 2.79 -20.52
CA TYR A 135 9.10 1.34 -20.35
C TYR A 135 8.41 0.92 -19.06
N ILE A 136 8.03 -0.35 -19.00
CA ILE A 136 7.57 -1.04 -17.79
C ILE A 136 8.56 -2.14 -17.44
N THR A 137 8.84 -2.33 -16.15
CA THR A 137 9.79 -3.34 -15.67
C THR A 137 9.10 -4.68 -15.38
N LYS A 138 9.88 -5.78 -15.34
CA LYS A 138 9.37 -7.12 -15.04
C LYS A 138 8.60 -7.19 -13.71
N ASP A 139 9.09 -6.53 -12.69
CA ASP A 139 8.44 -6.47 -11.38
C ASP A 139 7.10 -5.73 -11.47
N ASP A 140 7.01 -4.62 -12.18
CA ASP A 140 5.76 -3.88 -12.39
C ASP A 140 4.76 -4.69 -13.22
N ILE A 141 5.23 -5.40 -14.25
CA ILE A 141 4.42 -6.34 -15.05
C ILE A 141 3.85 -7.44 -14.14
N ALA A 142 4.69 -8.03 -13.30
CA ALA A 142 4.26 -9.11 -12.40
C ALA A 142 3.26 -8.59 -11.34
N VAL A 143 3.47 -7.40 -10.79
CA VAL A 143 2.53 -6.76 -9.84
C VAL A 143 1.20 -6.49 -10.53
N LEU A 144 1.20 -5.89 -11.72
CA LEU A 144 -0.02 -5.63 -12.48
C LEU A 144 -0.79 -6.92 -12.81
N ASP A 145 -0.06 -7.97 -13.23
CA ASP A 145 -0.67 -9.27 -13.53
C ASP A 145 -1.29 -9.90 -12.28
N ILE A 146 -0.60 -9.86 -11.14
CA ILE A 146 -1.12 -10.36 -9.87
C ILE A 146 -2.40 -9.61 -9.48
N ILE A 147 -2.39 -8.28 -9.54
CA ILE A 147 -3.58 -7.49 -9.20
C ILE A 147 -4.73 -7.85 -10.15
N ASN A 148 -4.51 -7.71 -11.45
CA ASN A 148 -5.54 -7.92 -12.46
C ASN A 148 -6.15 -9.34 -12.42
N SER A 149 -5.31 -10.35 -12.23
CA SER A 149 -5.74 -11.76 -12.26
C SER A 149 -6.44 -12.23 -10.97
N ASN A 150 -6.37 -11.46 -9.88
CA ASN A 150 -6.91 -11.88 -8.58
C ASN A 150 -7.94 -10.92 -7.97
N ILE A 151 -8.00 -9.66 -8.40
CA ILE A 151 -8.78 -8.60 -7.73
C ILE A 151 -10.29 -8.89 -7.65
N ASN A 152 -10.83 -9.64 -8.61
CA ASN A 152 -12.23 -10.05 -8.65
C ASN A 152 -12.50 -11.37 -7.89
N ASP A 153 -11.47 -12.05 -7.38
CA ASP A 153 -11.59 -13.31 -6.67
C ASP A 153 -11.24 -13.21 -5.19
N ARG A 154 -10.33 -12.31 -4.85
CA ARG A 154 -9.82 -12.11 -3.48
C ARG A 154 -9.37 -10.67 -3.26
N PRO A 155 -9.46 -10.15 -2.03
CA PRO A 155 -8.95 -8.83 -1.71
C PRO A 155 -7.44 -8.74 -1.94
N VAL A 156 -7.00 -7.65 -2.54
CA VAL A 156 -5.57 -7.33 -2.76
C VAL A 156 -5.22 -6.08 -1.95
N TYR A 157 -4.09 -6.15 -1.25
CA TYR A 157 -3.60 -5.10 -0.39
C TYR A 157 -2.15 -4.75 -0.71
N PHE A 158 -1.80 -3.48 -0.54
CA PHE A 158 -0.42 -3.06 -0.35
C PHE A 158 -0.15 -2.80 1.14
N SER A 159 1.09 -2.98 1.59
CA SER A 159 1.51 -2.47 2.89
C SER A 159 1.60 -0.94 2.85
N VAL A 160 1.29 -0.25 3.96
CA VAL A 160 1.49 1.20 4.07
C VAL A 160 2.96 1.62 3.91
N THR A 161 3.89 0.67 4.00
CA THR A 161 5.33 0.90 3.77
C THR A 161 5.74 0.76 2.31
N CYS A 162 4.83 0.39 1.41
CA CYS A 162 5.10 0.37 -0.02
C CYS A 162 5.34 1.78 -0.55
N GLN A 163 6.36 1.93 -1.37
CA GLN A 163 6.64 3.19 -2.05
C GLN A 163 5.52 3.53 -3.03
N GLY A 164 5.14 4.80 -3.12
CA GLY A 164 4.04 5.26 -3.96
C GLY A 164 4.17 4.87 -5.44
N GLU A 165 5.39 4.83 -5.97
CA GLU A 165 5.66 4.38 -7.34
C GLU A 165 5.14 2.97 -7.62
N LYS A 166 5.22 2.05 -6.64
CA LYS A 166 4.73 0.67 -6.77
C LYS A 166 3.20 0.56 -6.71
N LEU A 167 2.51 1.60 -6.32
CA LEU A 167 1.04 1.66 -6.39
C LEU A 167 0.54 1.91 -7.82
N MET A 168 1.41 2.25 -8.76
CA MET A 168 1.07 2.47 -10.18
C MET A 168 -0.15 3.40 -10.39
N GLY A 169 -0.24 4.49 -9.60
CA GLY A 169 -1.33 5.45 -9.65
C GLY A 169 -2.63 5.01 -8.97
N LEU A 170 -2.64 3.87 -8.27
CA LEU A 170 -3.79 3.40 -7.50
C LEU A 170 -3.99 4.16 -6.17
N ASP A 171 -3.20 5.20 -5.90
CA ASP A 171 -3.25 5.97 -4.64
C ASP A 171 -4.64 6.49 -4.31
N ASP A 172 -5.41 6.91 -5.33
CA ASP A 172 -6.77 7.39 -5.17
C ASP A 172 -7.82 6.26 -5.19
N TYR A 173 -7.40 5.00 -5.25
CA TYR A 173 -8.26 3.82 -5.29
C TYR A 173 -7.90 2.81 -4.20
N VAL A 174 -7.48 3.30 -3.05
CA VAL A 174 -7.21 2.44 -1.90
C VAL A 174 -7.92 2.93 -0.64
N SER A 175 -8.36 1.97 0.17
CA SER A 175 -8.88 2.18 1.52
C SER A 175 -7.83 1.74 2.54
N VAL A 176 -7.54 2.58 3.52
CA VAL A 176 -6.55 2.28 4.57
C VAL A 176 -7.23 1.49 5.68
N GLU A 177 -6.84 0.23 5.84
CA GLU A 177 -7.32 -0.67 6.89
C GLU A 177 -6.14 -0.98 7.83
N GLY A 178 -5.89 -0.13 8.83
CA GLY A 178 -4.73 -0.21 9.70
C GLY A 178 -3.42 0.01 8.95
N LEU A 179 -2.58 -1.02 8.83
CA LEU A 179 -1.28 -0.97 8.13
C LEU A 179 -1.34 -1.53 6.69
N ALA A 180 -2.54 -1.66 6.14
CA ALA A 180 -2.75 -2.19 4.81
C ALA A 180 -3.60 -1.22 3.98
N LEU A 181 -3.24 -1.08 2.70
CA LEU A 181 -3.95 -0.30 1.70
C LEU A 181 -4.73 -1.29 0.82
N ARG A 182 -6.03 -1.40 1.05
CA ARG A 182 -6.92 -2.26 0.27
C ARG A 182 -7.26 -1.60 -1.05
N ILE A 183 -7.03 -2.26 -2.18
CA ILE A 183 -7.47 -1.76 -3.48
C ILE A 183 -8.99 -1.83 -3.55
N VAL A 184 -9.62 -0.72 -3.92
CA VAL A 184 -11.08 -0.57 -4.00
C VAL A 184 -11.49 0.09 -5.31
N PRO A 185 -12.65 -0.29 -5.89
CA PRO A 185 -13.17 0.28 -7.14
C PRO A 185 -13.98 1.57 -6.89
N THR A 186 -13.55 2.38 -5.94
CA THR A 186 -14.16 3.68 -5.65
C THR A 186 -13.06 4.71 -5.52
N LYS A 187 -13.25 5.88 -6.14
CA LYS A 187 -12.26 6.94 -6.03
C LYS A 187 -12.28 7.52 -4.63
N THR A 188 -11.14 7.45 -3.96
CA THR A 188 -10.93 7.98 -2.61
C THR A 188 -9.96 9.16 -2.69
N ALA A 189 -10.22 10.22 -1.94
CA ALA A 189 -9.27 11.33 -1.88
C ALA A 189 -8.07 10.94 -1.02
N SER A 190 -6.87 11.02 -1.59
CA SER A 190 -5.62 10.91 -0.83
C SER A 190 -5.45 12.15 0.06
N GLU A 191 -4.98 11.97 1.29
CA GLU A 191 -4.67 13.08 2.17
C GLU A 191 -3.34 13.73 1.76
N LYS A 192 -3.39 15.02 1.45
CA LYS A 192 -2.24 15.82 1.01
C LYS A 192 -1.97 16.99 1.95
N ASN A 193 -2.16 16.79 3.24
CA ASN A 193 -1.83 17.78 4.25
C ASN A 193 -0.31 17.77 4.48
N MET A 194 0.28 18.93 4.78
CA MET A 194 1.72 19.06 5.06
C MET A 194 2.19 18.20 6.25
N TYR A 195 1.33 17.94 7.22
CA TYR A 195 1.66 17.16 8.44
C TYR A 195 1.07 15.75 8.44
N ILE A 196 -0.05 15.55 7.75
CA ILE A 196 -0.78 14.29 7.70
C ILE A 196 -1.00 13.96 6.24
N TYR A 197 -0.28 12.94 5.73
CA TYR A 197 -0.30 12.57 4.32
C TYR A 197 -0.39 11.04 4.16
N GLY A 198 -0.79 10.61 3.00
CA GLY A 198 -0.81 9.20 2.61
C GLY A 198 -1.88 8.87 1.58
N SER A 199 -1.69 7.75 0.92
CA SER A 199 -2.59 7.26 -0.12
C SER A 199 -3.95 6.86 0.45
N GLY A 200 -5.01 7.08 -0.32
CA GLY A 200 -6.36 6.63 -0.04
C GLY A 200 -7.05 7.27 1.15
N LYS A 201 -8.26 6.80 1.43
CA LYS A 201 -9.08 7.22 2.56
C LYS A 201 -8.97 6.23 3.72
N MET A 202 -8.88 6.73 4.95
CA MET A 202 -8.88 5.90 6.15
C MET A 202 -10.26 5.26 6.39
N ASP A 203 -10.30 3.93 6.48
CA ASP A 203 -11.43 3.21 7.08
C ASP A 203 -11.28 3.29 8.61
N ILE A 204 -12.02 4.21 9.20
CA ILE A 204 -11.89 4.57 10.62
C ILE A 204 -12.17 3.37 11.51
N GLU A 205 -13.27 2.65 11.27
CA GLU A 205 -13.69 1.56 12.16
C GLU A 205 -12.75 0.37 12.10
N LYS A 206 -12.35 -0.06 10.89
CA LYS A 206 -11.40 -1.16 10.74
C LYS A 206 -10.01 -0.80 11.27
N SER A 207 -9.57 0.44 11.05
CA SER A 207 -8.27 0.91 11.52
C SER A 207 -8.23 1.05 13.04
N TYR A 208 -9.30 1.56 13.64
CA TYR A 208 -9.44 1.64 15.09
C TYR A 208 -9.41 0.26 15.73
N ASP A 209 -10.24 -0.68 15.24
CA ASP A 209 -10.27 -2.05 15.74
C ASP A 209 -8.91 -2.75 15.59
N ALA A 210 -8.24 -2.58 14.44
CA ALA A 210 -6.92 -3.15 14.22
C ALA A 210 -5.88 -2.61 15.23
N ILE A 211 -5.79 -1.29 15.37
CA ILE A 211 -4.79 -0.62 16.21
C ILE A 211 -5.04 -0.85 17.69
N MET A 212 -6.29 -0.75 18.14
CA MET A 212 -6.62 -0.83 19.56
C MET A 212 -6.76 -2.26 20.07
N ASN A 213 -7.27 -3.19 19.25
CA ASN A 213 -7.69 -4.50 19.72
C ASN A 213 -6.88 -5.67 19.16
N LYS A 214 -6.29 -5.54 17.96
CA LYS A 214 -5.66 -6.67 17.26
C LYS A 214 -4.15 -6.60 17.21
N TYR A 215 -3.55 -5.40 17.12
CA TYR A 215 -2.12 -5.27 17.01
C TYR A 215 -1.39 -5.57 18.31
N ARG A 216 -0.20 -6.15 18.18
CA ARG A 216 0.73 -6.40 19.29
C ARG A 216 1.93 -5.48 19.10
N TRP A 217 2.26 -4.73 20.15
CA TRP A 217 3.20 -3.61 20.08
C TRP A 217 4.61 -3.92 20.63
N GLY A 218 4.96 -5.19 20.77
CA GLY A 218 6.34 -5.62 21.06
C GLY A 218 6.86 -5.37 22.46
N ASN A 219 6.02 -4.88 23.41
CA ASN A 219 6.38 -4.60 24.82
C ASN A 219 7.50 -3.55 24.99
N PHE A 220 7.60 -2.59 24.09
CA PHE A 220 8.57 -1.48 24.19
C PHE A 220 8.34 -0.56 25.42
N ASP A 221 7.15 -0.62 26.02
CA ASP A 221 6.75 0.07 27.23
C ASP A 221 7.39 -0.53 28.51
N LYS A 222 7.88 -1.76 28.45
CA LYS A 222 8.32 -2.53 29.63
C LYS A 222 9.82 -2.54 29.87
N LYS A 223 10.61 -2.32 28.82
CA LYS A 223 12.07 -2.43 28.90
C LYS A 223 12.72 -1.39 27.99
N GLU A 224 13.84 -0.84 28.46
CA GLU A 224 14.75 -0.11 27.61
C GLU A 224 15.47 -1.08 26.66
N LEU A 225 15.40 -0.79 25.38
CA LEU A 225 15.93 -1.60 24.30
C LEU A 225 16.74 -0.75 23.34
N PHE A 226 17.75 -1.33 22.74
CA PHE A 226 18.40 -0.70 21.61
C PHE A 226 17.51 -0.82 20.37
N VAL A 227 17.04 0.33 19.87
CA VAL A 227 16.28 0.39 18.62
C VAL A 227 17.16 0.97 17.54
N ASP A 228 17.54 0.14 16.58
CA ASP A 228 18.37 0.54 15.45
C ASP A 228 17.66 1.53 14.52
N HIS A 229 18.42 2.45 13.92
CA HIS A 229 17.90 3.45 12.99
C HIS A 229 17.22 2.85 11.74
N SER A 230 17.53 1.60 11.39
CA SER A 230 16.88 0.90 10.26
C SER A 230 15.36 0.71 10.46
N TYR A 231 14.87 0.76 11.69
CA TYR A 231 13.42 0.72 12.00
C TYR A 231 12.69 2.04 11.79
N ALA A 232 13.40 3.15 11.61
CA ALA A 232 12.80 4.47 11.50
C ALA A 232 11.71 4.59 10.42
N PRO A 233 11.84 4.04 9.19
CA PRO A 233 10.78 4.09 8.19
C PRO A 233 9.51 3.36 8.64
N SER A 234 9.64 2.20 9.29
CA SER A 234 8.50 1.40 9.77
C SER A 234 7.75 2.15 10.89
N ILE A 235 8.49 2.74 11.83
CA ILE A 235 7.91 3.53 12.92
C ILE A 235 7.24 4.79 12.39
N GLN A 236 7.84 5.44 11.39
CA GLN A 236 7.23 6.59 10.71
C GLN A 236 5.90 6.20 10.04
N GLY A 237 5.83 5.05 9.36
CA GLY A 237 4.60 4.55 8.75
C GLY A 237 3.51 4.29 9.80
N LEU A 238 3.86 3.62 10.91
CA LEU A 238 2.95 3.38 12.04
C LEU A 238 2.42 4.67 12.64
N ARG A 239 3.32 5.61 12.95
CA ARG A 239 2.97 6.92 13.48
C ARG A 239 2.02 7.67 12.55
N MET A 240 2.33 7.71 11.25
CA MET A 240 1.49 8.38 10.26
C MET A 240 0.09 7.76 10.20
N THR A 241 -0.01 6.44 10.21
CA THR A 241 -1.30 5.74 10.23
C THR A 241 -2.12 6.10 11.47
N MET A 242 -1.49 6.11 12.65
CA MET A 242 -2.18 6.49 13.89
C MET A 242 -2.58 7.98 13.91
N MET A 243 -1.76 8.88 13.38
CA MET A 243 -2.09 10.30 13.21
C MET A 243 -3.29 10.50 12.28
N ARG A 244 -3.31 9.80 11.13
CA ARG A 244 -4.44 9.84 10.19
C ARG A 244 -5.72 9.35 10.86
N LEU A 245 -5.63 8.31 11.70
CA LEU A 245 -6.78 7.80 12.44
C LEU A 245 -7.28 8.83 13.49
N CYS A 246 -6.38 9.47 14.25
CA CYS A 246 -6.74 10.55 15.15
C CYS A 246 -7.48 11.68 14.42
N ALA A 247 -6.91 12.16 13.32
CA ALA A 247 -7.52 13.24 12.52
C ALA A 247 -8.90 12.82 11.95
N GLY A 248 -9.05 11.60 11.48
CA GLY A 248 -10.32 11.08 10.98
C GLY A 248 -11.40 10.99 12.06
N LEU A 249 -11.04 10.53 13.26
CA LEU A 249 -11.94 10.49 14.42
C LEU A 249 -12.32 11.90 14.90
N GLU A 250 -11.36 12.82 14.95
CA GLU A 250 -11.63 14.23 15.29
C GLU A 250 -12.56 14.89 14.29
N ALA A 251 -12.39 14.63 12.99
CA ALA A 251 -13.28 15.12 11.95
C ALA A 251 -14.72 14.58 12.08
N GLN A 252 -14.90 13.40 12.65
CA GLN A 252 -16.21 12.83 13.00
C GLN A 252 -16.76 13.34 14.33
N GLY A 253 -16.00 14.16 15.07
CA GLY A 253 -16.36 14.66 16.41
C GLY A 253 -16.05 13.68 17.54
N ASP A 254 -15.47 12.52 17.25
CA ASP A 254 -15.17 11.47 18.23
C ASP A 254 -13.80 11.71 18.89
N LYS A 255 -13.77 12.73 19.73
CA LYS A 255 -12.55 13.13 20.46
C LYS A 255 -12.09 12.09 21.47
N GLU A 256 -13.01 11.30 22.02
CA GLU A 256 -12.69 10.27 23.00
C GLU A 256 -11.86 9.16 22.35
N ARG A 257 -12.36 8.57 21.26
CA ARG A 257 -11.59 7.53 20.54
C ARG A 257 -10.28 8.08 19.97
N ALA A 258 -10.25 9.32 19.48
CA ALA A 258 -9.02 9.97 19.05
C ALA A 258 -7.98 10.05 20.19
N GLY A 259 -8.40 10.48 21.39
CA GLY A 259 -7.55 10.51 22.58
C GLY A 259 -7.04 9.12 22.97
N ASN A 260 -7.85 8.08 22.82
CA ASN A 260 -7.44 6.71 23.10
C ASN A 260 -6.35 6.25 22.12
N VAL A 261 -6.44 6.57 20.83
CA VAL A 261 -5.41 6.27 19.82
C VAL A 261 -4.11 7.03 20.13
N ALA A 262 -4.21 8.31 20.50
CA ALA A 262 -3.04 9.11 20.87
C ALA A 262 -2.33 8.57 22.10
N ALA A 263 -3.07 8.17 23.15
CA ALA A 263 -2.49 7.52 24.32
C ALA A 263 -1.85 6.18 23.97
N LYS A 264 -2.50 5.39 23.11
CA LYS A 264 -1.95 4.12 22.62
C LYS A 264 -0.63 4.30 21.88
N PHE A 265 -0.48 5.40 21.12
CA PHE A 265 0.79 5.74 20.50
C PHE A 265 1.90 5.91 21.54
N PHE A 266 1.69 6.70 22.57
CA PHE A 266 2.70 6.94 23.62
C PHE A 266 3.00 5.71 24.47
N GLU A 267 2.01 4.83 24.69
CA GLU A 267 2.20 3.52 25.31
C GLU A 267 3.08 2.62 24.42
N SER A 268 2.79 2.54 23.14
CA SER A 268 3.46 1.63 22.21
C SER A 268 4.86 2.11 21.80
N PHE A 269 5.09 3.42 21.78
CA PHE A 269 6.34 4.05 21.39
C PHE A 269 6.83 5.04 22.48
N PRO A 270 7.20 4.54 23.67
CA PRO A 270 7.64 5.39 24.77
C PRO A 270 8.98 6.05 24.49
N ASN A 271 9.19 7.25 25.06
CA ASN A 271 10.41 8.03 24.87
C ASN A 271 11.70 7.30 25.22
N MET A 272 11.67 6.34 26.14
CA MET A 272 12.86 5.56 26.52
C MET A 272 13.44 4.74 25.37
N ASN A 273 12.60 4.32 24.41
CA ASN A 273 13.00 3.53 23.24
C ASN A 273 12.90 4.32 21.92
N PHE A 274 12.06 5.34 21.89
CA PHE A 274 11.76 6.15 20.71
C PHE A 274 11.78 7.62 21.09
N GLN A 275 12.96 8.22 21.07
CA GLN A 275 13.13 9.62 21.49
C GLN A 275 12.10 10.53 20.80
N TYR A 276 11.43 11.35 21.61
CA TYR A 276 10.42 12.27 21.10
C TYR A 276 11.08 13.45 20.40
N ASP A 277 10.48 13.84 19.32
CA ASP A 277 10.77 15.05 18.57
C ASP A 277 9.45 15.80 18.26
N VAL A 278 9.53 16.90 17.55
CA VAL A 278 8.36 17.71 17.18
C VAL A 278 7.24 16.93 16.49
N ARG A 279 7.55 15.80 15.88
CA ARG A 279 6.58 14.96 15.17
C ARG A 279 5.58 14.25 16.07
N VAL A 280 5.77 14.25 17.41
CA VAL A 280 4.76 13.74 18.37
C VAL A 280 3.73 14.82 18.77
N MET A 281 3.95 16.08 18.40
CA MET A 281 3.05 17.18 18.76
C MET A 281 1.58 16.95 18.35
N PRO A 282 1.25 16.41 17.19
CA PRO A 282 -0.15 16.14 16.85
C PRO A 282 -0.86 15.24 17.85
N PHE A 283 -0.20 14.18 18.36
CA PHE A 283 -0.79 13.31 19.40
C PHE A 283 -1.01 14.06 20.73
N ILE A 284 -0.08 14.95 21.11
CA ILE A 284 -0.25 15.78 22.30
C ILE A 284 -1.46 16.72 22.13
N GLN A 285 -1.63 17.31 20.96
CA GLN A 285 -2.79 18.16 20.63
C GLN A 285 -4.09 17.36 20.67
N THR A 286 -4.11 16.14 20.12
CA THR A 286 -5.26 15.22 20.20
C THR A 286 -5.62 14.87 21.65
N LEU A 287 -4.63 14.59 22.52
CA LEU A 287 -4.89 14.37 23.95
C LEU A 287 -5.52 15.61 24.62
N MET A 288 -5.03 16.81 24.29
CA MET A 288 -5.60 18.05 24.81
C MET A 288 -7.04 18.25 24.32
N ALA A 289 -7.32 18.00 23.05
CA ALA A 289 -8.66 18.11 22.45
C ALA A 289 -9.65 17.09 23.05
N ALA A 290 -9.14 15.92 23.45
CA ALA A 290 -9.91 14.88 24.16
C ALA A 290 -10.09 15.15 25.67
N GLY A 291 -9.58 16.28 26.19
CA GLY A 291 -9.67 16.63 27.61
C GLY A 291 -8.61 15.92 28.50
N ARG A 292 -7.71 15.13 27.97
CA ARG A 292 -6.66 14.38 28.69
C ARG A 292 -5.43 15.26 28.99
N LYS A 293 -5.69 16.42 29.65
CA LYS A 293 -4.69 17.49 29.83
C LYS A 293 -3.45 17.06 30.61
N ASP A 294 -3.60 16.22 31.61
CA ASP A 294 -2.45 15.80 32.45
C ASP A 294 -1.51 14.83 31.71
N GLU A 295 -2.07 13.95 30.89
CA GLU A 295 -1.28 13.10 29.99
C GLU A 295 -0.55 13.95 28.96
N ALA A 296 -1.24 14.89 28.31
CA ALA A 296 -0.63 15.79 27.34
C ALA A 296 0.53 16.59 27.96
N LYS A 297 0.34 17.15 29.18
CA LYS A 297 1.39 17.86 29.92
C LYS A 297 2.61 17.00 30.22
N LYS A 298 2.40 15.71 30.56
CA LYS A 298 3.50 14.76 30.80
C LYS A 298 4.40 14.64 29.57
N HIS A 299 3.80 14.40 28.41
CA HIS A 299 4.55 14.25 27.15
C HIS A 299 5.16 15.56 26.67
N LEU A 300 4.48 16.69 26.89
CA LEU A 300 5.00 18.01 26.57
C LEU A 300 6.24 18.37 27.40
N LYS A 301 6.26 18.01 28.70
CA LYS A 301 7.44 18.20 29.56
C LYS A 301 8.65 17.40 29.06
N ILE A 302 8.44 16.16 28.66
CA ILE A 302 9.51 15.31 28.08
C ILE A 302 10.08 15.97 26.83
N LEU A 303 9.21 16.43 25.93
CA LEU A 303 9.62 17.12 24.68
C LEU A 303 10.35 18.43 24.96
N GLY A 304 9.89 19.22 25.95
CA GLY A 304 10.51 20.48 26.38
C GLY A 304 11.94 20.27 26.93
N ILE A 305 12.15 19.24 27.74
CA ILE A 305 13.48 18.91 28.27
C ILE A 305 14.44 18.57 27.14
N ILE A 306 14.00 17.78 26.14
CA ILE A 306 14.83 17.41 24.99
C ILE A 306 15.21 18.66 24.18
N SER A 307 14.31 19.61 23.99
CA SER A 307 14.62 20.87 23.27
C SER A 307 15.68 21.72 23.98
N TYR A 308 15.80 21.64 25.28
CA TYR A 308 16.86 22.34 26.05
C TYR A 308 18.21 21.60 26.04
N MET A 309 18.26 20.29 25.75
CA MET A 309 19.50 19.50 25.70
C MET A 309 20.18 19.53 24.32
N VAL A 310 19.51 20.01 23.28
CA VAL A 310 19.98 20.03 21.88
C VAL A 310 20.49 21.43 21.46
N ILE A 311 20.44 22.42 22.36
CA ILE A 311 21.06 23.75 22.20
C ILE A 311 22.40 23.73 22.94
#